data_26a25113b36bc87c226b095064500531
#
_entry.id   26a25113b36bc87c226b095064500531
#
_cell.length_a   1.000
_cell.length_b   1.000
_cell.length_c   1.000
_cell.angle_alpha   90.00
_cell.angle_beta   90.00
_cell.angle_gamma   90.00
#
_symmetry.space_group_name_H-M   'P 1'
#
loop_
_entity.id
_entity.type
_entity.pdbx_description
1 polymer ?
#
loop_
_entity_poly.entity_id
_entity_poly.type
_entity_poly.pdbx_seq_one_letter_code
_entity_poly.pdbx_strand_id
1 'polypeptide(L)'
;NQPIWDGSRGIPVSLGGYPRGGVASAANNWSVEESRIRGGYNNTNVDYGVRAFLVEDFPEASIRSNSLIYSGIFNSRTGINNTNVFSVGEDITKSADPSNGSIQKLYAEDTNLIIFQESKVSRALIDKDAIYSAEGGGSITNVNTTIGTIIPYAGKFGISTDPGSFAAYGYRKYFSDKNNNAVLRLSMDGITEISNYGMRDYFRDELNKIDDNNGDQGSIIAGWDVHNKQYVLSTKKANTTEFNTLCFDEDVLGWTSFFTYNPEQILSLRNKLYTVGTNADETVRGIWAHYDETSPRGSFYGTTTKSSITFVFNPKVSMSKVFQTVNYEGSNGWQVDSFISDATGLDLYGTVYESTNDKTLNVFS
;
A
#
# COMPACT_ATOMS: atom_id res chain seq x y z
N ASN A 1 -25.57 -12.04 -23.31
CA ASN A 1 -25.61 -12.87 -22.12
C ASN A 1 -24.66 -12.30 -21.07
N GLN A 2 -25.22 -11.67 -20.08
CA GLN A 2 -24.42 -11.09 -19.01
C GLN A 2 -24.40 -12.02 -17.80
N PRO A 3 -23.28 -12.08 -17.08
CA PRO A 3 -23.24 -12.77 -15.80
C PRO A 3 -24.25 -12.09 -14.87
N ILE A 4 -25.17 -12.87 -14.41
CA ILE A 4 -26.11 -12.40 -13.42
C ILE A 4 -25.53 -12.75 -12.06
N TRP A 5 -25.61 -11.82 -11.15
CA TRP A 5 -25.21 -12.01 -9.79
C TRP A 5 -26.39 -12.57 -9.00
N ASP A 6 -26.17 -13.68 -8.35
CA ASP A 6 -27.03 -14.07 -7.26
C ASP A 6 -26.74 -13.12 -6.10
N GLY A 7 -27.65 -12.20 -5.86
CA GLY A 7 -27.49 -11.17 -4.82
C GLY A 7 -27.29 -11.72 -3.41
N SER A 8 -27.54 -13.01 -3.20
CA SER A 8 -27.31 -13.66 -1.89
C SER A 8 -25.87 -14.17 -1.72
N ARG A 9 -25.11 -14.30 -2.81
CA ARG A 9 -23.77 -14.90 -2.78
C ARG A 9 -22.66 -14.00 -3.30
N GLY A 10 -22.99 -12.90 -3.95
CA GLY A 10 -22.02 -11.98 -4.50
C GLY A 10 -21.06 -12.57 -5.56
N ILE A 11 -21.36 -13.73 -6.11
CA ILE A 11 -20.48 -14.46 -7.02
C ILE A 11 -21.17 -14.56 -8.39
N PRO A 12 -20.50 -14.20 -9.48
CA PRO A 12 -21.01 -14.49 -10.81
C PRO A 12 -21.14 -16.00 -11.00
N VAL A 13 -22.25 -16.45 -11.48
CA VAL A 13 -22.61 -17.87 -11.48
C VAL A 13 -21.69 -18.73 -12.33
N SER A 14 -21.04 -18.21 -13.31
CA SER A 14 -20.01 -18.94 -14.03
C SER A 14 -19.28 -18.06 -15.04
N LEU A 15 -18.00 -18.16 -15.09
CA LEU A 15 -17.17 -17.78 -16.22
C LEU A 15 -16.86 -19.05 -17.01
N GLY A 16 -17.64 -19.30 -18.05
CA GLY A 16 -17.28 -20.28 -19.09
C GLY A 16 -17.44 -21.75 -18.73
N GLY A 17 -18.38 -22.09 -17.91
CA GLY A 17 -18.68 -23.50 -17.67
C GLY A 17 -20.06 -23.70 -17.07
N TYR A 18 -20.70 -24.76 -17.41
CA TYR A 18 -21.87 -25.20 -16.70
C TYR A 18 -21.50 -25.47 -15.23
N PRO A 19 -22.34 -25.08 -14.27
CA PRO A 19 -22.16 -25.53 -12.92
C PRO A 19 -22.17 -27.06 -12.94
N ARG A 20 -21.01 -27.65 -12.77
CA ARG A 20 -20.89 -29.11 -12.78
C ARG A 20 -21.48 -29.64 -11.51
N GLY A 21 -22.50 -30.50 -11.69
CA GLY A 21 -22.95 -31.43 -10.68
C GLY A 21 -23.50 -30.83 -9.38
N GLY A 22 -23.60 -29.54 -9.29
CA GLY A 22 -24.37 -28.92 -8.24
C GLY A 22 -25.84 -29.02 -8.58
N VAL A 23 -26.64 -29.44 -7.65
CA VAL A 23 -28.08 -29.23 -7.73
C VAL A 23 -28.27 -27.71 -7.73
N ALA A 24 -28.27 -27.12 -8.93
CA ALA A 24 -28.62 -25.73 -9.05
C ALA A 24 -30.03 -25.58 -8.50
N SER A 25 -30.19 -24.78 -7.47
CA SER A 25 -31.53 -24.36 -7.12
C SER A 25 -32.16 -23.71 -8.35
N ALA A 26 -33.44 -23.81 -8.51
CA ALA A 26 -34.14 -23.26 -9.67
C ALA A 26 -33.82 -21.77 -9.92
N ALA A 27 -33.36 -21.05 -8.92
CA ALA A 27 -32.93 -19.66 -9.02
C ALA A 27 -31.54 -19.46 -9.67
N ASN A 28 -30.71 -20.50 -9.74
CA ASN A 28 -29.34 -20.43 -10.25
C ASN A 28 -29.14 -21.26 -11.51
N ASN A 29 -30.21 -21.58 -12.20
CA ASN A 29 -30.20 -22.50 -13.31
C ASN A 29 -29.94 -21.81 -14.68
N TRP A 30 -28.96 -20.90 -14.66
CA TRP A 30 -28.55 -20.23 -15.88
C TRP A 30 -27.03 -20.04 -15.89
N SER A 31 -26.48 -20.05 -17.05
CA SER A 31 -25.04 -19.94 -17.28
C SER A 31 -24.75 -18.86 -18.30
N VAL A 32 -23.57 -18.30 -18.23
CA VAL A 32 -23.04 -17.42 -19.28
C VAL A 32 -22.47 -18.30 -20.37
N GLU A 33 -23.11 -18.32 -21.53
CA GLU A 33 -22.68 -19.18 -22.62
C GLU A 33 -21.34 -18.73 -23.23
N GLU A 34 -21.12 -17.42 -23.31
CA GLU A 34 -20.11 -16.90 -24.22
C GLU A 34 -19.18 -15.89 -23.52
N SER A 35 -18.76 -16.19 -22.32
CA SER A 35 -17.92 -15.31 -21.53
C SER A 35 -16.44 -15.66 -21.74
N ARG A 36 -15.87 -15.31 -22.89
CA ARG A 36 -14.48 -15.61 -23.22
C ARG A 36 -13.68 -14.35 -23.53
N ILE A 37 -12.53 -14.25 -22.94
CA ILE A 37 -11.59 -13.14 -23.14
C ILE A 37 -11.01 -13.15 -24.56
N ARG A 38 -10.89 -14.32 -25.15
CA ARG A 38 -10.29 -14.48 -26.47
C ARG A 38 -11.28 -14.26 -27.58
N GLY A 39 -11.74 -13.08 -27.81
CA GLY A 39 -12.48 -12.66 -28.99
C GLY A 39 -13.28 -13.75 -29.71
N GLY A 40 -14.40 -13.46 -30.15
CA GLY A 40 -15.28 -14.38 -30.81
C GLY A 40 -16.64 -14.41 -30.12
N TYR A 41 -16.69 -14.36 -28.80
CA TYR A 41 -17.96 -14.42 -28.10
C TYR A 41 -18.35 -13.15 -27.36
N ASN A 42 -17.49 -12.55 -26.61
CA ASN A 42 -17.76 -11.26 -25.96
C ASN A 42 -17.28 -10.07 -26.79
N ASN A 43 -16.77 -10.32 -27.96
CA ASN A 43 -16.31 -9.29 -28.87
C ASN A 43 -17.47 -8.80 -29.72
N THR A 44 -17.80 -7.52 -29.61
CA THR A 44 -18.82 -6.87 -30.44
C THR A 44 -18.32 -6.51 -31.85
N ASN A 45 -17.02 -6.72 -32.12
CA ASN A 45 -16.43 -6.42 -33.43
C ASN A 45 -16.72 -7.55 -34.40
N VAL A 46 -17.55 -7.27 -35.40
CA VAL A 46 -17.96 -8.22 -36.46
C VAL A 46 -16.83 -8.56 -37.41
N ASP A 47 -15.75 -7.78 -37.44
CA ASP A 47 -14.63 -8.02 -38.38
C ASP A 47 -13.83 -9.26 -38.04
N TYR A 48 -13.91 -9.74 -36.83
CA TYR A 48 -13.19 -10.94 -36.40
C TYR A 48 -13.90 -12.25 -36.81
N GLY A 49 -15.13 -12.18 -37.21
CA GLY A 49 -15.89 -13.33 -37.68
C GLY A 49 -16.11 -14.45 -36.66
N VAL A 50 -16.64 -15.55 -37.12
CA VAL A 50 -16.84 -16.78 -36.32
C VAL A 50 -15.51 -17.52 -36.22
N ARG A 51 -15.09 -17.86 -35.00
CA ARG A 51 -13.88 -18.63 -34.78
C ARG A 51 -14.19 -19.98 -34.17
N ALA A 52 -13.52 -21.02 -34.69
CA ALA A 52 -13.57 -22.34 -34.09
C ALA A 52 -12.66 -22.39 -32.88
N PHE A 53 -13.15 -22.95 -31.78
CA PHE A 53 -12.36 -23.25 -30.60
C PHE A 53 -12.29 -24.74 -30.37
N LEU A 54 -11.16 -25.20 -29.91
CA LEU A 54 -11.08 -26.48 -29.24
C LEU A 54 -11.79 -26.35 -27.88
N VAL A 55 -12.93 -27.01 -27.75
CA VAL A 55 -13.65 -27.06 -26.48
C VAL A 55 -13.06 -28.24 -25.71
N GLU A 56 -12.33 -27.92 -24.66
CA GLU A 56 -11.86 -28.92 -23.72
C GLU A 56 -12.95 -29.18 -22.68
N ASP A 57 -13.21 -30.45 -22.40
CA ASP A 57 -14.22 -30.85 -21.40
C ASP A 57 -13.81 -30.39 -19.97
N PHE A 58 -12.53 -30.18 -19.76
CA PHE A 58 -11.94 -29.71 -18.51
C PHE A 58 -10.91 -28.61 -18.80
N PRO A 59 -11.36 -27.36 -18.99
CA PRO A 59 -10.41 -26.28 -19.20
C PRO A 59 -9.55 -26.09 -17.96
N GLU A 60 -8.27 -26.36 -18.11
CA GLU A 60 -7.29 -26.07 -17.06
C GLU A 60 -7.00 -24.57 -17.01
N ALA A 61 -7.10 -23.99 -15.83
CA ALA A 61 -6.71 -22.62 -15.61
C ALA A 61 -5.19 -22.53 -15.46
N SER A 62 -4.54 -21.75 -16.30
CA SER A 62 -3.13 -21.41 -16.13
C SER A 62 -3.02 -20.13 -15.32
N ILE A 63 -2.42 -20.22 -14.13
CA ILE A 63 -2.15 -19.06 -13.29
C ILE A 63 -0.80 -18.47 -13.70
N ARG A 64 -0.81 -17.20 -14.16
CA ARG A 64 0.38 -16.46 -14.56
C ARG A 64 0.46 -15.17 -13.73
N SER A 65 0.93 -15.29 -12.52
CA SER A 65 0.94 -14.22 -11.53
C SER A 65 1.85 -13.03 -11.88
N ASN A 66 2.81 -13.24 -12.79
CA ASN A 66 3.77 -12.23 -13.24
C ASN A 66 3.46 -11.66 -14.64
N SER A 67 2.30 -11.98 -15.21
CA SER A 67 1.97 -11.58 -16.57
C SER A 67 0.81 -10.59 -16.60
N LEU A 68 0.88 -9.71 -17.58
CA LEU A 68 -0.14 -8.73 -17.92
C LEU A 68 -0.83 -9.14 -19.22
N ILE A 69 -2.12 -8.90 -19.29
CA ILE A 69 -2.89 -8.94 -20.52
C ILE A 69 -3.51 -7.56 -20.74
N TYR A 70 -3.54 -7.09 -21.96
CA TYR A 70 -4.09 -5.79 -22.29
C TYR A 70 -5.07 -5.84 -23.44
N SER A 71 -6.05 -4.96 -23.39
CA SER A 71 -7.05 -4.75 -24.44
C SER A 71 -6.56 -3.73 -25.47
N GLY A 72 -7.37 -3.45 -26.47
CA GLY A 72 -7.22 -2.28 -27.32
C GLY A 72 -7.39 -0.97 -26.53
N ILE A 73 -7.28 0.15 -27.24
CA ILE A 73 -7.33 1.49 -26.66
C ILE A 73 -8.68 2.18 -26.90
N PHE A 74 -8.94 3.21 -26.12
CA PHE A 74 -10.00 4.18 -26.39
C PHE A 74 -9.45 5.35 -27.19
N ASN A 75 -10.00 5.56 -28.38
CA ASN A 75 -9.66 6.71 -29.21
C ASN A 75 -10.73 7.78 -29.07
N SER A 76 -10.46 8.82 -28.29
CA SER A 76 -11.41 9.90 -28.02
C SER A 76 -11.74 10.74 -29.26
N ARG A 77 -10.87 10.78 -30.26
CA ARG A 77 -11.08 11.55 -31.50
C ARG A 77 -12.10 10.87 -32.42
N THR A 78 -12.04 9.55 -32.53
CA THR A 78 -12.94 8.77 -33.39
C THR A 78 -14.15 8.23 -32.63
N GLY A 79 -14.14 8.27 -31.30
CA GLY A 79 -15.16 7.65 -30.44
C GLY A 79 -15.07 6.12 -30.38
N ILE A 80 -14.08 5.51 -31.02
CA ILE A 80 -13.92 4.06 -31.03
C ILE A 80 -13.36 3.62 -29.67
N ASN A 81 -14.10 2.73 -29.02
CA ASN A 81 -13.71 2.15 -27.72
C ASN A 81 -13.41 0.66 -27.89
N ASN A 82 -12.13 0.31 -27.82
CA ASN A 82 -11.64 -1.07 -27.87
C ASN A 82 -11.13 -1.57 -26.51
N THR A 83 -11.48 -0.93 -25.44
CA THR A 83 -10.99 -1.32 -24.09
C THR A 83 -11.55 -2.66 -23.59
N ASN A 84 -12.51 -3.22 -24.28
CA ASN A 84 -13.06 -4.55 -24.04
C ASN A 84 -12.70 -5.57 -25.11
N VAL A 85 -11.85 -5.21 -26.07
CA VAL A 85 -11.42 -6.05 -27.18
C VAL A 85 -10.06 -6.65 -26.89
N PHE A 86 -10.00 -7.98 -26.85
CA PHE A 86 -8.76 -8.74 -26.66
C PHE A 86 -8.49 -9.53 -27.95
N SER A 87 -7.53 -9.11 -28.73
CA SER A 87 -7.19 -9.75 -30.00
C SER A 87 -6.56 -11.13 -29.78
N VAL A 88 -6.92 -12.09 -30.62
CA VAL A 88 -6.30 -13.42 -30.61
C VAL A 88 -5.11 -13.50 -31.58
N GLY A 89 -5.12 -12.65 -32.60
CA GLY A 89 -4.07 -12.65 -33.63
C GLY A 89 -2.84 -11.83 -33.31
N GLU A 90 -2.89 -11.03 -32.28
CA GLU A 90 -1.81 -10.16 -31.84
C GLU A 90 -1.28 -10.60 -30.46
N ASP A 91 -0.04 -10.23 -30.16
CA ASP A 91 0.51 -10.46 -28.82
C ASP A 91 -0.08 -9.43 -27.86
N ILE A 92 -1.01 -9.88 -27.03
CA ILE A 92 -1.70 -9.09 -26.02
C ILE A 92 -1.20 -9.38 -24.60
N THR A 93 -0.13 -10.16 -24.47
CA THR A 93 0.44 -10.52 -23.18
C THR A 93 1.84 -9.99 -23.03
N LYS A 94 2.17 -9.52 -21.86
CA LYS A 94 3.51 -9.11 -21.48
C LYS A 94 3.85 -9.69 -20.12
N SER A 95 4.97 -10.37 -20.01
CA SER A 95 5.40 -10.95 -18.74
C SER A 95 6.49 -10.08 -18.11
N ALA A 96 6.33 -9.78 -16.83
CA ALA A 96 7.41 -9.28 -16.01
C ALA A 96 8.33 -10.45 -15.60
N ASP A 97 9.50 -10.13 -15.09
CA ASP A 97 10.47 -11.15 -14.66
C ASP A 97 9.87 -12.01 -13.53
N PRO A 98 9.72 -13.34 -13.73
CA PRO A 98 9.16 -14.23 -12.74
C PRO A 98 10.03 -14.38 -11.49
N SER A 99 11.33 -14.09 -11.57
CA SER A 99 12.24 -14.14 -10.42
C SER A 99 11.89 -13.12 -9.33
N ASN A 100 11.12 -12.08 -9.67
CA ASN A 100 10.71 -11.03 -8.75
C ASN A 100 9.36 -11.30 -8.06
N GLY A 101 8.78 -12.47 -8.26
CA GLY A 101 7.50 -12.85 -7.68
C GLY A 101 6.28 -12.32 -8.47
N SER A 102 5.12 -12.42 -7.85
CA SER A 102 3.87 -12.02 -8.46
C SER A 102 3.69 -10.50 -8.55
N ILE A 103 2.87 -10.07 -9.50
CA ILE A 103 2.46 -8.66 -9.60
C ILE A 103 1.39 -8.40 -8.55
N GLN A 104 1.66 -7.45 -7.67
CA GLN A 104 0.79 -7.09 -6.55
C GLN A 104 -0.01 -5.81 -6.81
N LYS A 105 0.60 -4.85 -7.51
CA LYS A 105 -0.03 -3.56 -7.78
C LYS A 105 0.39 -3.02 -9.14
N LEU A 106 -0.56 -2.40 -9.82
CA LEU A 106 -0.33 -1.62 -11.04
C LEU A 106 -0.72 -0.16 -10.78
N TYR A 107 0.09 0.75 -11.26
CA TYR A 107 -0.19 2.17 -11.17
C TYR A 107 0.14 2.85 -12.50
N ALA A 108 -0.88 3.46 -13.12
CA ALA A 108 -0.70 4.22 -14.36
C ALA A 108 -0.17 5.62 -14.07
N GLU A 109 0.86 6.01 -14.78
CA GLU A 109 1.47 7.34 -14.69
C GLU A 109 1.74 7.86 -16.09
N ASP A 110 0.92 8.83 -16.52
CA ASP A 110 1.00 9.47 -17.84
C ASP A 110 1.28 8.48 -18.99
N THR A 111 2.54 8.32 -19.35
CA THR A 111 3.01 7.47 -20.46
C THR A 111 3.68 6.17 -19.98
N ASN A 112 3.59 5.85 -18.72
CA ASN A 112 4.20 4.66 -18.15
C ASN A 112 3.21 3.89 -17.27
N LEU A 113 3.42 2.60 -17.17
CA LEU A 113 2.77 1.74 -16.19
C LEU A 113 3.81 1.29 -15.17
N ILE A 114 3.61 1.64 -13.92
CA ILE A 114 4.46 1.16 -12.83
C ILE A 114 3.91 -0.18 -12.34
N ILE A 115 4.78 -1.17 -12.32
CA ILE A 115 4.49 -2.55 -11.95
C ILE A 115 5.20 -2.83 -10.63
N PHE A 116 4.43 -3.10 -9.60
CA PHE A 116 4.94 -3.51 -8.30
C PHE A 116 4.82 -5.03 -8.17
N GLN A 117 5.96 -5.70 -8.16
CA GLN A 117 6.08 -7.12 -7.85
C GLN A 117 6.48 -7.29 -6.37
N GLU A 118 6.49 -8.52 -5.88
CA GLU A 118 6.84 -8.82 -4.49
C GLU A 118 8.22 -8.30 -4.10
N SER A 119 9.23 -8.47 -4.97
CA SER A 119 10.62 -8.09 -4.67
C SER A 119 11.21 -7.04 -5.62
N LYS A 120 10.39 -6.49 -6.52
CA LYS A 120 10.88 -5.54 -7.52
C LYS A 120 9.81 -4.55 -7.95
N VAL A 121 10.22 -3.33 -8.23
CA VAL A 121 9.40 -2.34 -8.91
C VAL A 121 9.98 -2.09 -10.29
N SER A 122 9.11 -2.08 -11.29
CA SER A 122 9.48 -1.90 -12.69
C SER A 122 8.58 -0.85 -13.35
N ARG A 123 9.07 -0.26 -14.41
CA ARG A 123 8.33 0.67 -15.26
C ARG A 123 8.15 0.04 -16.63
N ALA A 124 6.94 -0.11 -17.10
CA ALA A 124 6.62 -0.48 -18.46
C ALA A 124 6.33 0.78 -19.28
N LEU A 125 6.91 0.87 -20.45
CA LEU A 125 6.64 1.94 -21.41
C LEU A 125 5.31 1.66 -22.11
N ILE A 126 4.47 2.67 -22.26
CA ILE A 126 3.19 2.56 -22.97
C ILE A 126 3.35 3.17 -24.36
N ASP A 127 2.93 2.42 -25.40
CA ASP A 127 3.04 2.77 -26.83
C ASP A 127 4.46 3.12 -27.29
N LYS A 128 5.47 2.69 -26.53
CA LYS A 128 6.88 2.99 -26.78
C LYS A 128 7.75 1.79 -26.44
N ASP A 129 8.88 1.71 -27.10
CA ASP A 129 9.91 0.72 -26.76
C ASP A 129 11.27 1.38 -26.67
N ALA A 130 12.14 0.82 -25.85
CA ALA A 130 13.51 1.28 -25.69
C ALA A 130 14.46 0.41 -26.50
N ILE A 131 15.12 1.02 -27.47
CA ILE A 131 16.17 0.38 -28.27
C ILE A 131 17.51 0.82 -27.72
N TYR A 132 18.32 -0.12 -27.27
CA TYR A 132 19.68 0.13 -26.81
C TYR A 132 20.68 -0.24 -27.89
N SER A 133 21.58 0.69 -28.23
CA SER A 133 22.70 0.40 -29.12
C SER A 133 23.79 -0.35 -28.36
N ALA A 134 24.63 -1.07 -29.08
CA ALA A 134 25.80 -1.75 -28.52
C ALA A 134 26.82 -0.79 -27.88
N GLU A 135 26.75 0.50 -28.21
CA GLU A 135 27.59 1.57 -27.68
C GLU A 135 27.01 2.26 -26.43
N GLY A 136 25.90 1.74 -25.88
CA GLY A 136 25.28 2.23 -24.64
C GLY A 136 24.33 3.42 -24.82
N GLY A 137 24.05 3.86 -26.03
CA GLY A 137 23.02 4.86 -26.33
C GLY A 137 21.63 4.20 -26.41
N GLY A 138 20.65 4.71 -25.67
CA GLY A 138 19.26 4.29 -25.78
C GLY A 138 18.43 5.32 -26.54
N SER A 139 17.56 4.86 -27.45
CA SER A 139 16.52 5.68 -28.06
C SER A 139 15.14 5.07 -27.79
N ILE A 140 14.14 5.93 -27.69
CA ILE A 140 12.74 5.51 -27.50
C ILE A 140 12.04 5.63 -28.85
N THR A 141 11.41 4.56 -29.30
CA THR A 141 10.64 4.51 -30.56
C THR A 141 9.19 4.17 -30.29
N ASN A 142 8.28 4.62 -31.15
CA ASN A 142 6.90 4.19 -31.12
C ASN A 142 6.78 2.78 -31.66
N VAL A 143 6.00 1.95 -30.99
CA VAL A 143 5.67 0.58 -31.43
C VAL A 143 4.17 0.37 -31.40
N ASN A 144 3.71 -0.63 -32.16
CA ASN A 144 2.30 -0.97 -32.23
C ASN A 144 1.79 -1.77 -31.01
N THR A 145 2.68 -2.18 -30.12
CA THR A 145 2.31 -2.89 -28.89
C THR A 145 2.00 -1.90 -27.79
N THR A 146 0.87 -2.06 -27.12
CA THR A 146 0.44 -1.15 -26.03
C THR A 146 1.43 -1.14 -24.87
N ILE A 147 1.93 -2.32 -24.47
CA ILE A 147 2.96 -2.43 -23.42
C ILE A 147 4.30 -2.80 -24.07
N GLY A 148 5.23 -1.86 -24.06
CA GLY A 148 6.58 -2.04 -24.57
C GLY A 148 7.52 -2.68 -23.54
N THR A 149 8.78 -2.23 -23.54
CA THR A 149 9.82 -2.76 -22.66
C THR A 149 9.51 -2.48 -21.19
N ILE A 150 9.70 -3.49 -20.35
CA ILE A 150 9.64 -3.38 -18.88
C ILE A 150 11.04 -3.12 -18.35
N ILE A 151 11.25 -1.97 -17.73
CA ILE A 151 12.52 -1.51 -17.20
C ILE A 151 12.46 -1.54 -15.67
N PRO A 152 13.29 -2.34 -15.00
CA PRO A 152 13.32 -2.38 -13.54
C PRO A 152 14.00 -1.12 -12.96
N TYR A 153 13.50 -0.62 -11.84
CA TYR A 153 14.20 0.39 -11.06
C TYR A 153 15.42 -0.21 -10.36
N ALA A 154 16.40 0.63 -10.04
CA ALA A 154 17.55 0.22 -9.27
C ALA A 154 17.16 -0.23 -7.85
N GLY A 155 17.95 -1.12 -7.25
CA GLY A 155 17.70 -1.68 -5.93
C GLY A 155 16.90 -3.00 -5.98
N LYS A 156 16.75 -3.62 -4.82
CA LYS A 156 16.04 -4.89 -4.61
C LYS A 156 14.81 -4.69 -3.73
N PHE A 157 13.98 -3.71 -4.09
CA PHE A 157 12.79 -3.38 -3.33
C PHE A 157 11.53 -3.68 -4.14
N GLY A 158 10.56 -4.30 -3.52
CA GLY A 158 9.23 -4.55 -4.02
C GLY A 158 8.14 -4.04 -3.08
N ILE A 159 6.91 -4.51 -3.27
CA ILE A 159 5.79 -4.18 -2.39
C ILE A 159 5.42 -5.35 -1.48
N SER A 160 6.23 -6.42 -1.49
CA SER A 160 5.91 -7.68 -0.84
C SER A 160 4.54 -8.20 -1.27
N THR A 161 3.74 -8.73 -0.35
CA THR A 161 2.35 -9.18 -0.58
C THR A 161 1.33 -8.17 -0.04
N ASP A 162 1.75 -6.92 0.21
CA ASP A 162 0.96 -5.90 0.90
C ASP A 162 0.63 -4.69 0.01
N PRO A 163 -0.18 -4.88 -1.05
CA PRO A 163 -0.56 -3.79 -1.95
C PRO A 163 -1.38 -2.68 -1.27
N GLY A 164 -1.92 -2.94 -0.08
CA GLY A 164 -2.61 -1.96 0.75
C GLY A 164 -1.71 -0.86 1.30
N SER A 165 -0.40 -1.09 1.33
CA SER A 165 0.59 -0.09 1.75
C SER A 165 0.81 1.04 0.75
N PHE A 166 0.25 0.91 -0.45
CA PHE A 166 0.47 1.85 -1.54
C PHE A 166 -0.32 3.14 -1.37
N ALA A 167 0.36 4.26 -1.47
CA ALA A 167 -0.24 5.58 -1.62
C ALA A 167 0.51 6.39 -2.67
N ALA A 168 -0.20 7.27 -3.37
CA ALA A 168 0.38 8.14 -4.39
C ALA A 168 -0.05 9.58 -4.20
N TYR A 169 0.88 10.50 -4.38
CA TYR A 169 0.62 11.93 -4.42
C TYR A 169 1.53 12.62 -5.44
N GLY A 170 0.93 13.20 -6.46
CA GLY A 170 1.70 13.76 -7.57
C GLY A 170 2.61 12.72 -8.20
N TYR A 171 3.89 13.03 -8.30
CA TYR A 171 4.90 12.12 -8.86
C TYR A 171 5.52 11.17 -7.83
N ARG A 172 5.11 11.23 -6.57
CA ARG A 172 5.63 10.39 -5.50
C ARG A 172 4.69 9.24 -5.20
N LYS A 173 5.24 8.06 -5.02
CA LYS A 173 4.54 6.84 -4.63
C LYS A 173 5.21 6.28 -3.38
N TYR A 174 4.41 5.95 -2.39
CA TYR A 174 4.84 5.41 -1.11
C TYR A 174 4.34 3.99 -0.98
N PHE A 175 5.13 3.11 -0.45
CA PHE A 175 4.78 1.72 -0.23
C PHE A 175 5.72 1.08 0.80
N SER A 176 5.33 -0.05 1.34
CA SER A 176 6.18 -0.83 2.24
C SER A 176 6.66 -2.11 1.58
N ASP A 177 7.88 -2.47 1.88
CA ASP A 177 8.48 -3.77 1.57
C ASP A 177 8.70 -4.52 2.88
N LYS A 178 7.76 -5.38 3.24
CA LYS A 178 7.82 -6.19 4.45
C LYS A 178 8.99 -7.16 4.42
N ASN A 179 9.30 -7.73 3.26
CA ASN A 179 10.38 -8.70 3.11
C ASN A 179 11.77 -8.09 3.37
N ASN A 180 11.93 -6.80 3.06
CA ASN A 180 13.16 -6.04 3.33
C ASN A 180 13.06 -5.15 4.58
N ASN A 181 11.93 -5.18 5.29
CA ASN A 181 11.68 -4.38 6.49
C ASN A 181 11.86 -2.87 6.26
N ALA A 182 11.40 -2.39 5.11
CA ALA A 182 11.61 -1.02 4.67
C ALA A 182 10.30 -0.34 4.26
N VAL A 183 10.22 0.96 4.49
CA VAL A 183 9.20 1.82 3.90
C VAL A 183 9.87 2.72 2.87
N LEU A 184 9.27 2.82 1.71
CA LEU A 184 9.91 3.30 0.49
C LEU A 184 9.10 4.42 -0.14
N ARG A 185 9.82 5.32 -0.79
CA ARG A 185 9.27 6.34 -1.68
C ARG A 185 9.87 6.16 -3.07
N LEU A 186 9.02 6.00 -4.06
CA LEU A 186 9.41 6.06 -5.47
C LEU A 186 9.08 7.44 -6.01
N SER A 187 10.06 8.09 -6.61
CA SER A 187 9.89 9.35 -7.31
C SER A 187 10.74 9.38 -8.60
N MET A 188 10.91 10.53 -9.21
CA MET A 188 11.66 10.67 -10.49
C MET A 188 13.15 10.31 -10.34
N ASP A 189 13.70 10.47 -9.16
CA ASP A 189 15.09 10.15 -8.79
C ASP A 189 15.28 8.68 -8.39
N GLY A 190 14.23 7.87 -8.43
CA GLY A 190 14.25 6.45 -8.10
C GLY A 190 13.60 6.12 -6.77
N ILE A 191 14.04 5.01 -6.17
CA ILE A 191 13.51 4.51 -4.91
C ILE A 191 14.39 5.00 -3.76
N THR A 192 13.77 5.66 -2.79
CA THR A 192 14.40 6.12 -1.55
C THR A 192 13.78 5.41 -0.36
N GLU A 193 14.60 4.90 0.54
CA GLU A 193 14.15 4.29 1.79
C GLU A 193 13.87 5.36 2.84
N ILE A 194 12.59 5.64 3.10
CA ILE A 194 12.16 6.66 4.06
C ILE A 194 12.12 6.13 5.51
N SER A 195 12.14 4.83 5.71
CA SER A 195 12.31 4.21 7.03
C SER A 195 13.66 4.54 7.68
N ASN A 196 14.69 4.86 6.88
CA ASN A 196 16.01 5.23 7.37
C ASN A 196 16.06 6.60 8.08
N TYR A 197 15.03 7.42 7.97
CA TYR A 197 14.95 8.69 8.66
C TYR A 197 14.62 8.51 10.16
N GLY A 198 15.58 8.01 10.92
CA GLY A 198 15.50 7.83 12.36
C GLY A 198 14.67 6.62 12.85
N MET A 199 14.06 5.85 11.95
CA MET A 199 13.10 4.80 12.32
C MET A 199 13.48 3.39 11.80
N ARG A 200 14.71 3.21 11.35
CA ARG A 200 15.14 1.96 10.72
C ARG A 200 14.95 0.74 11.62
N ASP A 201 15.41 0.84 12.86
CA ASP A 201 15.32 -0.26 13.83
C ASP A 201 13.85 -0.54 14.21
N TYR A 202 13.06 0.52 14.34
CA TYR A 202 11.64 0.41 14.60
C TYR A 202 10.93 -0.38 13.47
N PHE A 203 11.13 0.00 12.21
CA PHE A 203 10.48 -0.68 11.08
C PHE A 203 10.98 -2.11 10.89
N ARG A 204 12.25 -2.36 11.12
CA ARG A 204 12.78 -3.74 11.13
C ARG A 204 12.03 -4.60 12.14
N ASP A 205 11.85 -4.10 13.35
CA ASP A 205 11.24 -4.86 14.43
C ASP A 205 9.71 -4.95 14.27
N GLU A 206 9.08 -3.92 13.72
CA GLU A 206 7.64 -3.86 13.53
C GLU A 206 7.20 -4.72 12.33
N LEU A 207 7.81 -4.52 11.16
CA LEU A 207 7.44 -5.24 9.94
C LEU A 207 7.72 -6.73 10.04
N ASN A 208 8.76 -7.13 10.78
CA ASN A 208 9.06 -8.54 11.04
C ASN A 208 8.02 -9.26 11.91
N LYS A 209 7.24 -8.51 12.69
CA LYS A 209 6.27 -9.07 13.64
C LYS A 209 4.82 -8.98 13.16
N ILE A 210 4.61 -8.50 11.95
CA ILE A 210 3.25 -8.33 11.41
C ILE A 210 2.57 -9.69 11.22
N ASP A 211 3.28 -10.63 10.62
CA ASP A 211 2.78 -11.99 10.44
C ASP A 211 3.01 -12.83 11.70
N ASP A 212 2.14 -13.76 11.96
CA ASP A 212 2.32 -14.67 13.08
C ASP A 212 3.17 -15.90 12.69
N ASN A 213 3.60 -16.64 13.70
CA ASN A 213 4.41 -17.84 13.49
C ASN A 213 3.60 -19.02 12.88
N ASN A 214 2.30 -18.90 12.77
CA ASN A 214 1.41 -19.90 12.17
C ASN A 214 1.21 -19.65 10.67
N GLY A 215 1.76 -18.56 10.14
CA GLY A 215 1.63 -18.16 8.73
C GLY A 215 0.42 -17.29 8.43
N ASP A 216 -0.31 -16.84 9.45
CA ASP A 216 -1.36 -15.85 9.28
C ASP A 216 -0.72 -14.47 9.04
N GLN A 217 -1.23 -13.78 8.04
CA GLN A 217 -0.73 -12.48 7.65
C GLN A 217 -1.42 -11.36 8.41
N GLY A 218 -0.65 -10.42 8.91
CA GLY A 218 -1.18 -9.16 9.37
C GLY A 218 -1.58 -8.26 8.20
N SER A 219 -1.84 -7.01 8.47
CA SER A 219 -2.22 -6.06 7.42
C SER A 219 -1.40 -4.78 7.47
N ILE A 220 -1.08 -4.27 6.29
CA ILE A 220 -0.44 -2.98 6.12
C ILE A 220 -1.35 -2.15 5.23
N ILE A 221 -1.86 -1.05 5.77
CA ILE A 221 -2.77 -0.14 5.08
C ILE A 221 -2.14 1.25 5.07
N ALA A 222 -2.18 1.90 3.93
CA ALA A 222 -1.66 3.24 3.84
C ALA A 222 -2.52 4.15 2.97
N GLY A 223 -2.28 5.44 3.12
CA GLY A 223 -2.92 6.47 2.32
C GLY A 223 -2.14 7.77 2.37
N TRP A 224 -2.50 8.67 1.51
CA TRP A 224 -1.97 10.03 1.51
C TRP A 224 -2.97 10.98 2.17
N ASP A 225 -2.53 11.65 3.22
CA ASP A 225 -3.29 12.73 3.83
C ASP A 225 -3.05 14.02 3.04
N VAL A 226 -4.05 14.44 2.29
CA VAL A 226 -3.99 15.67 1.49
C VAL A 226 -3.99 16.92 2.36
N HIS A 227 -4.61 16.86 3.55
CA HIS A 227 -4.75 18.03 4.44
C HIS A 227 -3.38 18.40 5.04
N ASN A 228 -2.69 17.44 5.63
CA ASN A 228 -1.38 17.65 6.23
C ASN A 228 -0.22 17.34 5.27
N LYS A 229 -0.50 16.85 4.05
CA LYS A 229 0.50 16.43 3.07
C LYS A 229 1.46 15.36 3.60
N GLN A 230 0.92 14.38 4.26
CA GLN A 230 1.67 13.32 4.90
C GLN A 230 1.28 11.93 4.37
N TYR A 231 2.23 11.04 4.32
CA TYR A 231 1.98 9.62 4.10
C TYR A 231 1.60 8.96 5.41
N VAL A 232 0.41 8.40 5.49
CA VAL A 232 -0.10 7.68 6.67
C VAL A 232 0.03 6.20 6.43
N LEU A 233 0.68 5.51 7.34
CA LEU A 233 0.92 4.06 7.32
C LEU A 233 0.37 3.44 8.59
N SER A 234 -0.47 2.44 8.46
CA SER A 234 -1.00 1.64 9.57
C SER A 234 -0.60 0.19 9.41
N THR A 235 0.00 -0.37 10.43
CA THR A 235 0.37 -1.77 10.52
C THR A 235 -0.47 -2.44 11.61
N LYS A 236 -0.98 -3.62 11.34
CA LYS A 236 -1.72 -4.43 12.31
C LYS A 236 -1.17 -5.85 12.31
N LYS A 237 -0.86 -6.37 13.49
CA LYS A 237 -0.38 -7.74 13.64
C LYS A 237 -1.49 -8.76 13.44
N ALA A 238 -1.13 -9.90 12.86
CA ALA A 238 -2.04 -11.01 12.67
C ALA A 238 -2.63 -11.49 14.01
N ASN A 239 -3.92 -11.81 13.98
CA ASN A 239 -4.66 -12.39 15.13
C ASN A 239 -4.57 -11.59 16.45
N THR A 240 -4.23 -10.30 16.36
CA THR A 240 -4.17 -9.42 17.52
C THR A 240 -4.95 -8.14 17.28
N THR A 241 -5.16 -7.38 18.34
CA THR A 241 -5.68 -6.01 18.30
C THR A 241 -4.56 -4.97 18.24
N GLU A 242 -3.28 -5.41 18.27
CA GLU A 242 -2.13 -4.53 18.24
C GLU A 242 -1.96 -3.90 16.85
N PHE A 243 -1.89 -2.60 16.82
CA PHE A 243 -1.65 -1.83 15.60
C PHE A 243 -0.79 -0.61 15.88
N ASN A 244 -0.15 -0.11 14.85
CA ASN A 244 0.58 1.16 14.88
C ASN A 244 0.23 1.97 13.65
N THR A 245 -0.26 3.18 13.84
CA THR A 245 -0.54 4.12 12.76
C THR A 245 0.40 5.31 12.88
N LEU A 246 1.22 5.51 11.84
CA LEU A 246 2.26 6.53 11.78
C LEU A 246 2.06 7.45 10.59
N CYS A 247 2.64 8.64 10.66
CA CYS A 247 2.72 9.50 9.49
C CYS A 247 4.15 9.96 9.20
N PHE A 248 4.47 10.01 7.92
CA PHE A 248 5.72 10.54 7.38
C PHE A 248 5.47 11.89 6.72
N ASP A 249 6.27 12.86 7.07
CA ASP A 249 6.20 14.21 6.54
C ASP A 249 7.42 14.48 5.64
N GLU A 250 7.14 14.94 4.42
CA GLU A 250 8.19 15.23 3.44
C GLU A 250 8.93 16.54 3.73
N ASP A 251 8.27 17.51 4.35
CA ASP A 251 8.89 18.81 4.62
C ASP A 251 9.90 18.70 5.78
N VAL A 252 9.60 17.84 6.74
CA VAL A 252 10.47 17.54 7.89
C VAL A 252 11.47 16.42 7.55
N LEU A 253 11.21 15.64 6.51
CA LEU A 253 11.94 14.42 6.17
C LEU A 253 12.00 13.45 7.35
N GLY A 254 10.85 13.18 7.95
CA GLY A 254 10.80 12.34 9.14
C GLY A 254 9.42 11.82 9.49
N TRP A 255 9.41 10.86 10.40
CA TRP A 255 8.19 10.31 10.99
C TRP A 255 7.78 11.18 12.17
N THR A 256 6.60 11.79 12.07
CA THR A 256 6.23 12.88 12.98
C THR A 256 5.29 12.46 14.09
N SER A 257 4.42 11.48 13.84
CA SER A 257 3.35 11.17 14.79
C SER A 257 2.95 9.70 14.77
N PHE A 258 2.50 9.23 15.93
CA PHE A 258 1.76 7.99 16.10
C PHE A 258 0.30 8.33 16.42
N PHE A 259 -0.61 7.60 15.83
CA PHE A 259 -2.05 7.78 16.05
C PHE A 259 -2.68 6.56 16.69
N THR A 260 -3.77 6.78 17.41
CA THR A 260 -4.51 5.76 18.16
C THR A 260 -5.72 5.21 17.41
N TYR A 261 -5.78 5.38 16.10
CA TYR A 261 -6.81 4.78 15.26
C TYR A 261 -6.23 3.73 14.33
N ASN A 262 -7.00 2.67 14.06
CA ASN A 262 -6.63 1.60 13.14
C ASN A 262 -7.55 1.65 11.91
N PRO A 263 -7.09 2.17 10.77
CA PRO A 263 -7.88 2.23 9.57
C PRO A 263 -7.86 0.89 8.82
N GLU A 264 -8.98 0.50 8.26
CA GLU A 264 -9.07 -0.57 7.28
C GLU A 264 -8.84 -0.05 5.86
N GLN A 265 -9.10 1.24 5.64
CA GLN A 265 -8.85 1.94 4.40
C GLN A 265 -8.65 3.44 4.65
N ILE A 266 -7.77 4.05 3.89
CA ILE A 266 -7.48 5.49 3.95
C ILE A 266 -7.77 6.11 2.59
N LEU A 267 -8.54 7.18 2.57
CA LEU A 267 -8.97 7.86 1.36
C LEU A 267 -8.85 9.37 1.53
N SER A 268 -8.35 10.06 0.52
CA SER A 268 -8.40 11.53 0.46
C SER A 268 -9.34 11.98 -0.62
N LEU A 269 -10.32 12.82 -0.26
CA LEU A 269 -11.30 13.35 -1.16
C LEU A 269 -11.57 14.83 -0.84
N ARG A 270 -11.51 15.68 -1.85
CA ARG A 270 -11.80 17.13 -1.73
C ARG A 270 -11.04 17.80 -0.57
N ASN A 271 -9.75 17.56 -0.50
CA ASN A 271 -8.86 18.10 0.53
C ASN A 271 -9.20 17.71 1.98
N LYS A 272 -9.90 16.60 2.15
CA LYS A 272 -10.18 15.99 3.46
C LYS A 272 -9.71 14.56 3.47
N LEU A 273 -9.24 14.12 4.63
CA LEU A 273 -8.89 12.73 4.90
C LEU A 273 -10.11 12.00 5.45
N TYR A 274 -10.38 10.84 4.86
CA TYR A 274 -11.39 9.89 5.34
C TYR A 274 -10.73 8.56 5.60
N THR A 275 -11.15 7.93 6.67
CA THR A 275 -10.73 6.56 6.97
C THR A 275 -11.96 5.68 7.18
N VAL A 276 -11.85 4.44 6.78
CA VAL A 276 -12.81 3.39 7.14
C VAL A 276 -12.23 2.65 8.31
N GLY A 277 -13.00 2.46 9.35
CA GLY A 277 -12.53 1.75 10.53
C GLY A 277 -13.65 1.54 11.56
N THR A 278 -13.34 0.76 12.55
CA THR A 278 -14.24 0.42 13.64
C THR A 278 -13.82 1.20 14.89
N ASN A 279 -14.79 1.71 15.66
CA ASN A 279 -14.52 2.38 16.93
C ASN A 279 -13.87 1.42 17.95
N ALA A 280 -13.30 1.98 19.02
CA ALA A 280 -12.60 1.18 20.04
C ALA A 280 -13.47 0.10 20.70
N ASP A 281 -14.77 0.34 20.81
CA ASP A 281 -15.72 -0.61 21.39
C ASP A 281 -16.26 -1.65 20.40
N GLU A 282 -15.74 -1.64 19.16
CA GLU A 282 -16.16 -2.52 18.05
C GLU A 282 -17.67 -2.48 17.71
N THR A 283 -18.37 -1.44 18.17
CA THR A 283 -19.82 -1.30 18.00
C THR A 283 -20.21 -0.58 16.73
N VAL A 284 -19.37 0.31 16.22
CA VAL A 284 -19.65 1.14 15.06
C VAL A 284 -18.52 1.05 14.06
N ARG A 285 -18.80 0.45 12.91
CA ARG A 285 -17.94 0.49 11.74
C ARG A 285 -18.47 1.55 10.78
N GLY A 286 -17.62 2.44 10.33
CA GLY A 286 -18.06 3.55 9.48
C GLY A 286 -16.94 4.26 8.74
N ILE A 287 -17.35 5.29 8.01
CA ILE A 287 -16.44 6.23 7.36
C ILE A 287 -16.27 7.42 8.28
N TRP A 288 -15.06 7.68 8.68
CA TRP A 288 -14.69 8.77 9.59
C TRP A 288 -14.02 9.90 8.84
N ALA A 289 -14.55 11.11 8.97
CA ALA A 289 -13.91 12.30 8.44
C ALA A 289 -12.93 12.85 9.47
N HIS A 290 -11.72 13.13 9.06
CA HIS A 290 -10.71 13.74 9.91
C HIS A 290 -10.72 15.27 9.78
N TYR A 291 -10.12 15.94 10.76
CA TYR A 291 -9.95 17.41 10.80
C TYR A 291 -11.28 18.18 10.86
N ASP A 292 -12.22 17.64 11.62
CA ASP A 292 -13.45 18.38 11.92
C ASP A 292 -13.19 19.34 13.10
N GLU A 293 -13.42 20.63 12.87
CA GLU A 293 -13.20 21.68 13.87
C GLU A 293 -14.12 21.58 15.10
N THR A 294 -15.25 20.87 14.95
CA THR A 294 -16.22 20.67 16.06
C THR A 294 -15.84 19.51 16.98
N SER A 295 -14.95 18.66 16.55
CA SER A 295 -14.52 17.49 17.33
C SER A 295 -13.39 17.85 18.28
N PRO A 296 -13.34 17.30 19.50
CA PRO A 296 -12.22 17.48 20.41
C PRO A 296 -10.90 17.01 19.80
N ARG A 297 -9.82 17.71 20.07
CA ARG A 297 -8.46 17.28 19.64
C ARG A 297 -8.11 15.94 20.28
N GLY A 298 -7.43 15.07 19.53
CA GLY A 298 -7.09 13.71 19.96
C GLY A 298 -8.26 12.76 19.98
N SER A 299 -9.41 13.14 19.40
CA SER A 299 -10.58 12.26 19.25
C SER A 299 -10.53 11.55 17.91
N PHE A 300 -10.42 10.22 17.95
CA PHE A 300 -10.45 9.35 16.78
C PHE A 300 -11.51 8.26 16.99
N TYR A 301 -12.34 8.06 15.98
CA TYR A 301 -13.41 7.05 15.99
C TYR A 301 -14.33 7.13 17.21
N GLY A 302 -14.61 8.37 17.65
CA GLY A 302 -15.45 8.61 18.84
C GLY A 302 -14.76 8.47 20.18
N THR A 303 -13.48 8.10 20.21
CA THR A 303 -12.69 7.95 21.44
C THR A 303 -11.65 9.06 21.53
N THR A 304 -11.62 9.77 22.65
CA THR A 304 -10.65 10.82 22.92
C THR A 304 -9.48 10.26 23.71
N THR A 305 -8.25 10.44 23.20
CA THR A 305 -7.01 10.04 23.83
C THR A 305 -6.13 11.24 24.13
N LYS A 306 -5.30 11.12 25.18
CA LYS A 306 -4.33 12.16 25.50
C LYS A 306 -3.19 12.16 24.49
N SER A 307 -2.78 13.35 24.07
CA SER A 307 -1.57 13.51 23.26
C SER A 307 -0.35 13.49 24.17
N SER A 308 0.71 12.80 23.77
CA SER A 308 1.98 12.75 24.50
C SER A 308 3.15 13.03 23.57
N ILE A 309 4.20 13.60 24.10
CA ILE A 309 5.46 13.83 23.38
C ILE A 309 6.57 13.20 24.24
N THR A 310 7.35 12.32 23.61
CA THR A 310 8.57 11.77 24.22
C THR A 310 9.76 12.16 23.38
N PHE A 311 10.76 12.75 23.99
CA PHE A 311 11.97 13.13 23.28
C PHE A 311 13.22 12.91 24.13
N VAL A 312 14.34 12.67 23.46
CA VAL A 312 15.65 12.55 24.09
C VAL A 312 16.34 13.90 24.04
N PHE A 313 16.63 14.45 25.20
CA PHE A 313 17.34 15.71 25.32
C PHE A 313 18.79 15.47 25.70
N ASN A 314 19.65 15.32 24.71
CA ASN A 314 21.08 15.03 24.94
C ASN A 314 22.01 15.87 24.05
N PRO A 315 22.04 17.21 24.25
CA PRO A 315 23.00 18.06 23.54
C PRO A 315 24.43 17.71 23.97
N LYS A 316 25.38 17.65 23.04
CA LYS A 316 26.80 17.30 23.28
C LYS A 316 26.93 15.92 23.96
N VAL A 317 26.68 14.87 23.25
CA VAL A 317 26.59 13.47 23.72
C VAL A 317 27.76 13.01 24.57
N SER A 318 28.97 13.51 24.31
CA SER A 318 30.21 13.14 25.00
C SER A 318 30.44 13.84 26.35
N MET A 319 29.54 14.73 26.76
CA MET A 319 29.72 15.51 28.01
C MET A 319 28.76 15.04 29.10
N SER A 320 29.25 14.91 30.31
CA SER A 320 28.41 14.76 31.50
C SER A 320 27.61 16.04 31.76
N LYS A 321 26.31 15.89 32.03
CA LYS A 321 25.36 17.00 32.18
C LYS A 321 24.52 16.86 33.41
N VAL A 322 24.19 18.01 34.00
CA VAL A 322 23.19 18.10 35.06
C VAL A 322 22.09 19.02 34.57
N PHE A 323 20.88 18.47 34.42
CA PHE A 323 19.68 19.25 34.06
C PHE A 323 19.07 19.81 35.34
N GLN A 324 18.95 21.14 35.44
CA GLN A 324 18.42 21.80 36.63
C GLN A 324 16.96 22.19 36.48
N THR A 325 16.57 22.60 35.28
CA THR A 325 15.21 23.09 34.99
C THR A 325 14.75 22.66 33.60
N VAL A 326 13.45 22.50 33.48
CA VAL A 326 12.76 22.36 32.18
C VAL A 326 11.80 23.53 32.07
N ASN A 327 11.85 24.22 30.94
CA ASN A 327 10.91 25.27 30.61
C ASN A 327 9.96 24.76 29.50
N TYR A 328 8.70 25.11 29.63
CA TYR A 328 7.65 24.78 28.71
C TYR A 328 6.96 26.08 28.28
N GLU A 329 6.85 26.26 26.95
CA GLU A 329 6.11 27.36 26.35
C GLU A 329 5.02 26.78 25.44
N GLY A 330 3.78 27.14 25.68
CA GLY A 330 2.66 26.63 24.90
C GLY A 330 1.30 26.93 25.56
N SER A 331 0.25 26.29 25.03
CA SER A 331 -1.06 26.37 25.63
C SER A 331 -1.16 25.59 26.93
N ASN A 332 -2.02 26.03 27.84
CA ASN A 332 -2.24 25.35 29.13
C ASN A 332 -2.76 23.91 28.93
N GLY A 333 -2.48 23.07 29.92
CA GLY A 333 -3.00 21.69 29.97
C GLY A 333 -1.95 20.60 29.71
N TRP A 334 -0.71 20.95 29.43
CA TRP A 334 0.37 19.99 29.40
C TRP A 334 0.91 19.70 30.80
N GLN A 335 1.26 18.47 31.05
CA GLN A 335 1.96 18.06 32.26
C GLN A 335 3.17 17.20 31.88
N VAL A 336 4.17 17.20 32.73
CA VAL A 336 5.32 16.31 32.58
C VAL A 336 5.00 15.01 33.32
N ASP A 337 4.98 13.91 32.61
CA ASP A 337 4.69 12.60 33.19
C ASP A 337 5.94 11.96 33.80
N SER A 338 7.08 12.04 33.12
CA SER A 338 8.33 11.46 33.62
C SER A 338 9.57 12.14 33.06
N PHE A 339 10.63 12.13 33.88
CA PHE A 339 12.00 12.35 33.45
C PHE A 339 12.81 11.09 33.71
N ILE A 340 13.33 10.49 32.65
CA ILE A 340 14.16 9.29 32.78
C ILE A 340 15.59 9.72 32.42
N SER A 341 16.53 9.57 33.32
CA SER A 341 17.95 9.65 33.01
C SER A 341 18.54 8.25 33.11
N ASP A 342 19.45 7.92 32.21
CA ASP A 342 20.22 6.69 32.34
C ASP A 342 21.11 6.82 33.58
N ALA A 343 20.75 6.09 34.61
CA ALA A 343 21.35 6.12 35.91
C ALA A 343 22.12 4.84 36.24
N THR A 344 22.41 4.01 35.24
CA THR A 344 23.41 2.95 35.40
C THR A 344 24.79 3.60 35.42
N GLY A 345 25.32 3.79 36.62
CA GLY A 345 26.68 4.29 36.87
C GLY A 345 27.43 3.30 37.76
N LEU A 346 28.75 3.29 37.60
CA LEU A 346 29.63 2.73 38.61
C LEU A 346 29.94 3.86 39.62
N ASP A 347 29.74 3.60 40.88
CA ASP A 347 30.24 4.49 41.89
C ASP A 347 31.79 4.50 41.92
N LEU A 348 32.37 5.35 42.71
CA LEU A 348 33.84 5.43 42.85
C LEU A 348 34.47 4.12 43.32
N TYR A 349 33.69 3.16 43.75
CA TYR A 349 34.12 1.84 44.25
C TYR A 349 33.77 0.69 43.27
N GLY A 350 33.24 1.02 42.08
CA GLY A 350 32.91 0.02 41.06
C GLY A 350 31.61 -0.73 41.32
N THR A 351 30.75 -0.25 42.20
CA THR A 351 29.44 -0.83 42.46
C THR A 351 28.44 -0.30 41.46
N VAL A 352 27.74 -1.18 40.76
CA VAL A 352 26.62 -0.82 39.88
C VAL A 352 25.44 -0.45 40.74
N TYR A 353 24.93 0.76 40.59
CA TYR A 353 23.67 1.16 41.20
C TYR A 353 22.64 1.52 40.12
N GLU A 354 21.45 1.03 40.31
CA GLU A 354 20.28 1.45 39.53
C GLU A 354 19.58 2.57 40.34
N SER A 355 19.61 3.77 39.82
CA SER A 355 18.82 4.86 40.37
C SER A 355 17.54 4.98 39.60
N THR A 356 16.47 4.40 40.08
CA THR A 356 15.11 4.67 39.64
C THR A 356 14.67 6.05 40.15
N ASN A 357 15.23 7.11 39.62
CA ASN A 357 14.73 8.47 39.85
C ASN A 357 13.62 8.77 38.85
N ASP A 358 12.54 8.04 38.95
CA ASP A 358 11.26 8.43 38.34
C ASP A 358 10.68 9.58 39.18
N LYS A 359 10.99 10.81 38.80
CA LYS A 359 10.38 11.98 39.41
C LYS A 359 9.23 12.44 38.53
N THR A 360 8.05 12.03 38.89
CA THR A 360 6.82 12.64 38.42
C THR A 360 6.75 14.07 38.90
N LEU A 361 6.93 15.03 38.03
CA LEU A 361 6.79 16.45 38.35
C LEU A 361 5.39 16.88 37.87
N ASN A 362 4.49 17.09 38.84
CA ASN A 362 3.24 17.79 38.60
C ASN A 362 3.54 19.27 38.40
N VAL A 363 3.40 19.78 37.21
CA VAL A 363 3.46 21.22 36.96
C VAL A 363 2.06 21.77 37.18
N PHE A 364 1.91 22.49 38.28
CA PHE A 364 0.68 23.24 38.52
C PHE A 364 0.66 24.48 37.64
N SER A 365 -0.44 24.65 36.89
CA SER A 365 -0.78 25.87 36.12
C SER A 365 -1.17 27.01 37.06
#